data_6854b1356f98afc05faa7e5ab2911375
#
_entry.id   6854b1356f98afc05faa7e5ab2911375
#
_cell.length_a   1.000
_cell.length_b   1.000
_cell.length_c   1.000
_cell.angle_alpha   90.00
_cell.angle_beta   90.00
_cell.angle_gamma   90.00
#
_symmetry.space_group_name_H-M   'P 1'
#
loop_
_entity.id
_entity.type
_entity.pdbx_description
1 polymer ?
#
loop_
_entity_poly.entity_id
_entity_poly.type
_entity_poly.pdbx_seq_one_letter_code
_entity_poly.pdbx_strand_id
1 'polypeptide(L)'
;DKVSPQVGSLAININGDSSRFPDYKLPIIPDSIKGYLGPLSGILAGMEWAFKNGNRYLATVAADTPFLPDDLIKRLHAMVKSKNLNIGIAASRILSGDDVFIHPTFGIWEVALKDDLRDALANDTRKIMFWAKKFKLDYYYFDTSDKLSDPFFNINTPDDLEEAKYR
;
A
#
# COMPACT_ATOMS: atom_id res chain seq x y z
N ASP A 1 -15.64 -5.63 2.44
CA ASP A 1 -14.27 -5.86 1.99
C ASP A 1 -14.04 -5.25 0.60
N LYS A 2 -13.32 -4.12 0.57
CA LYS A 2 -13.09 -3.31 -0.64
C LYS A 2 -11.93 -3.83 -1.50
N VAL A 3 -11.01 -4.61 -0.93
CA VAL A 3 -9.77 -5.04 -1.59
C VAL A 3 -9.94 -6.36 -2.32
N SER A 4 -10.59 -7.33 -1.68
CA SER A 4 -10.74 -8.70 -2.19
C SER A 4 -11.29 -8.78 -3.63
N PRO A 5 -12.30 -7.98 -4.03
CA PRO A 5 -12.82 -8.00 -5.40
C PRO A 5 -11.86 -7.46 -6.48
N GLN A 6 -10.78 -6.79 -6.06
CA GLN A 6 -9.83 -6.13 -6.97
C GLN A 6 -8.57 -6.97 -7.26
N VAL A 7 -8.38 -8.10 -6.53
CA VAL A 7 -7.15 -8.91 -6.57
C VAL A 7 -7.43 -10.38 -6.75
N GLY A 8 -6.49 -11.12 -7.33
CA GLY A 8 -6.60 -12.59 -7.48
C GLY A 8 -6.30 -13.34 -6.17
N SER A 9 -5.48 -12.75 -5.30
CA SER A 9 -5.16 -13.29 -3.98
C SER A 9 -4.87 -12.16 -2.99
N LEU A 10 -5.19 -12.39 -1.73
CA LEU A 10 -5.07 -11.41 -0.66
C LEU A 10 -4.38 -12.07 0.55
N ALA A 11 -3.51 -11.32 1.20
CA ALA A 11 -2.87 -11.72 2.45
C ALA A 11 -2.77 -10.51 3.40
N ILE A 12 -2.54 -10.77 4.67
CA ILE A 12 -2.37 -9.73 5.69
C ILE A 12 -0.92 -9.77 6.17
N ASN A 13 -0.23 -8.63 6.09
CA ASN A 13 1.08 -8.49 6.72
C ASN A 13 0.89 -8.06 8.18
N ILE A 14 1.39 -8.85 9.10
CA ILE A 14 1.30 -8.59 10.55
C ILE A 14 2.66 -8.85 11.18
N ASN A 15 3.12 -7.83 11.94
CA ASN A 15 4.27 -7.96 12.82
C ASN A 15 3.81 -8.16 14.25
N GLY A 16 4.27 -9.23 14.90
CA GLY A 16 3.92 -9.57 16.28
C GLY A 16 2.97 -10.76 16.38
N ASP A 17 2.17 -10.77 17.44
CA ASP A 17 1.31 -11.90 17.78
C ASP A 17 0.09 -12.00 16.84
N SER A 18 0.13 -12.96 15.93
CA SER A 18 -0.97 -13.24 15.00
C SER A 18 -2.21 -13.84 15.67
N SER A 19 -2.09 -14.35 16.91
CA SER A 19 -3.24 -14.90 17.66
C SER A 19 -4.28 -13.83 18.00
N ARG A 20 -3.93 -12.56 17.90
CA ARG A 20 -4.85 -11.42 18.05
C ARG A 20 -5.89 -11.33 16.91
N PHE A 21 -5.74 -12.12 15.86
CA PHE A 21 -6.61 -12.12 14.68
C PHE A 21 -7.11 -13.54 14.35
N PRO A 22 -7.78 -14.25 15.30
CA PRO A 22 -8.12 -15.66 15.14
C PRO A 22 -9.14 -15.93 14.03
N ASP A 23 -9.96 -14.94 13.68
CA ASP A 23 -11.07 -15.10 12.73
C ASP A 23 -10.71 -14.78 11.28
N TYR A 24 -9.48 -14.34 11.01
CA TYR A 24 -9.05 -14.03 9.65
C TYR A 24 -8.70 -15.29 8.88
N LYS A 25 -9.48 -15.59 7.84
CA LYS A 25 -9.25 -16.72 6.91
C LYS A 25 -8.19 -16.45 5.84
N LEU A 26 -7.52 -15.29 5.93
CA LEU A 26 -6.49 -14.88 4.96
C LEU A 26 -5.11 -15.35 5.42
N PRO A 27 -4.19 -15.66 4.49
CA PRO A 27 -2.81 -15.91 4.82
C PRO A 27 -2.20 -14.75 5.58
N ILE A 28 -1.51 -15.04 6.69
CA ILE A 28 -0.74 -14.05 7.45
C ILE A 28 0.71 -14.13 7.03
N ILE A 29 1.29 -12.99 6.69
CA ILE A 29 2.67 -12.87 6.22
C ILE A 29 3.42 -12.02 7.23
N PRO A 30 4.39 -12.57 7.99
CA PRO A 30 5.28 -11.77 8.82
C PRO A 30 6.32 -11.04 7.95
N ASP A 31 6.92 -9.99 8.49
CA ASP A 31 8.05 -9.34 7.84
C ASP A 31 9.20 -10.33 7.63
N SER A 32 9.81 -10.29 6.46
CA SER A 32 10.93 -11.18 6.10
C SER A 32 12.22 -10.84 6.85
N ILE A 33 12.36 -9.59 7.28
CA ILE A 33 13.52 -9.09 8.02
C ILE A 33 13.04 -8.64 9.41
N LYS A 34 13.68 -9.19 10.46
CA LYS A 34 13.37 -8.83 11.84
C LYS A 34 13.85 -7.40 12.17
N GLY A 35 13.17 -6.72 13.09
CA GLY A 35 13.65 -5.44 13.63
C GLY A 35 12.73 -4.23 13.38
N TYR A 36 11.47 -4.44 13.00
CA TYR A 36 10.50 -3.35 12.78
C TYR A 36 11.03 -2.25 11.84
N LEU A 37 11.46 -2.65 10.65
CA LEU A 37 12.13 -1.78 9.68
C LEU A 37 11.16 -0.83 8.92
N GLY A 38 9.96 -0.65 9.44
CA GLY A 38 8.93 0.21 8.86
C GLY A 38 8.19 -0.44 7.67
N PRO A 39 7.37 0.34 6.94
CA PRO A 39 6.47 -0.20 5.92
C PRO A 39 7.17 -0.88 4.75
N LEU A 40 8.45 -0.54 4.45
CA LEU A 40 9.22 -1.22 3.40
C LEU A 40 9.44 -2.71 3.68
N SER A 41 9.53 -3.10 4.95
CA SER A 41 9.67 -4.50 5.36
C SER A 41 8.42 -5.31 4.99
N GLY A 42 7.24 -4.75 5.24
CA GLY A 42 5.98 -5.35 4.82
C GLY A 42 5.81 -5.43 3.30
N ILE A 43 6.26 -4.40 2.56
CA ILE A 43 6.27 -4.42 1.09
C ILE A 43 7.18 -5.55 0.58
N LEU A 44 8.37 -5.73 1.17
CA LEU A 44 9.28 -6.82 0.82
C LEU A 44 8.64 -8.19 1.07
N ALA A 45 8.07 -8.40 2.25
CA ALA A 45 7.38 -9.65 2.59
C ALA A 45 6.24 -9.97 1.61
N GLY A 46 5.46 -8.94 1.25
CA GLY A 46 4.42 -9.04 0.23
C GLY A 46 4.96 -9.40 -1.16
N MET A 47 6.07 -8.77 -1.59
CA MET A 47 6.72 -9.09 -2.88
C MET A 47 7.23 -10.53 -2.92
N GLU A 48 7.83 -11.02 -1.84
CA GLU A 48 8.31 -12.40 -1.75
C GLU A 48 7.14 -13.39 -1.78
N TRP A 49 6.06 -13.09 -1.08
CA TRP A 49 4.84 -13.89 -1.12
C TRP A 49 4.22 -13.88 -2.53
N ALA A 50 4.10 -12.72 -3.17
CA ALA A 50 3.58 -12.59 -4.52
C ALA A 50 4.44 -13.35 -5.54
N PHE A 51 5.77 -13.30 -5.41
CA PHE A 51 6.71 -14.04 -6.23
C PHE A 51 6.52 -15.56 -6.12
N LYS A 52 6.41 -16.08 -4.88
CA LYS A 52 6.16 -17.51 -4.62
C LYS A 52 4.84 -17.99 -5.23
N ASN A 53 3.87 -17.10 -5.38
CA ASN A 53 2.57 -17.39 -5.98
C ASN A 53 2.52 -17.07 -7.49
N GLY A 54 3.66 -16.80 -8.15
CA GLY A 54 3.75 -16.56 -9.59
C GLY A 54 3.17 -15.23 -10.06
N ASN A 55 2.99 -14.26 -9.14
CA ASN A 55 2.44 -12.96 -9.48
C ASN A 55 3.54 -11.98 -9.92
N ARG A 56 3.24 -11.16 -10.93
CA ARG A 56 4.14 -10.11 -11.41
C ARG A 56 4.09 -8.85 -10.57
N TYR A 57 2.95 -8.54 -10.00
CA TYR A 57 2.71 -7.31 -9.25
C TYR A 57 2.18 -7.64 -7.85
N LEU A 58 2.61 -6.84 -6.89
CA LEU A 58 2.04 -6.72 -5.56
C LEU A 58 1.22 -5.44 -5.48
N ALA A 59 0.02 -5.49 -4.91
CA ALA A 59 -0.69 -4.32 -4.43
C ALA A 59 -0.57 -4.22 -2.91
N THR A 60 -0.34 -3.02 -2.38
CA THR A 60 -0.36 -2.77 -0.93
C THR A 60 -1.40 -1.72 -0.58
N VAL A 61 -2.05 -1.93 0.55
CA VAL A 61 -2.99 -0.98 1.18
C VAL A 61 -2.77 -0.99 2.69
N ALA A 62 -2.96 0.14 3.34
CA ALA A 62 -2.94 0.21 4.80
C ALA A 62 -4.27 -0.28 5.38
N ALA A 63 -4.21 -0.99 6.52
CA ALA A 63 -5.39 -1.60 7.13
C ALA A 63 -6.26 -0.61 7.91
N ASP A 64 -5.72 0.55 8.26
CA ASP A 64 -6.34 1.62 9.05
C ASP A 64 -7.09 2.66 8.20
N THR A 65 -7.33 2.37 6.91
CA THR A 65 -7.95 3.29 5.94
C THR A 65 -9.23 2.67 5.35
N PRO A 66 -10.39 2.89 5.96
CA PRO A 66 -11.64 2.20 5.60
C PRO A 66 -12.33 2.74 4.35
N PHE A 67 -11.98 3.96 3.90
CA PHE A 67 -12.70 4.67 2.83
C PHE A 67 -12.09 4.48 1.44
N LEU A 68 -11.20 3.50 1.28
CA LEU A 68 -10.53 3.21 0.01
C LEU A 68 -11.49 3.18 -1.19
N PRO A 69 -11.09 3.75 -2.34
CA PRO A 69 -11.85 3.62 -3.57
C PRO A 69 -12.02 2.15 -3.99
N ASP A 70 -13.22 1.80 -4.43
CA ASP A 70 -13.54 0.42 -4.83
C ASP A 70 -12.81 -0.02 -6.10
N ASP A 71 -12.13 0.89 -6.80
CA ASP A 71 -11.33 0.66 -8.00
C ASP A 71 -9.86 1.10 -7.86
N LEU A 72 -9.38 1.33 -6.62
CA LEU A 72 -8.02 1.77 -6.32
C LEU A 72 -6.95 0.94 -7.05
N ILE A 73 -6.96 -0.38 -6.82
CA ILE A 73 -5.94 -1.28 -7.34
C ILE A 73 -6.06 -1.40 -8.86
N LYS A 74 -7.28 -1.44 -9.37
CA LYS A 74 -7.55 -1.47 -10.82
C LYS A 74 -6.97 -0.24 -11.53
N ARG A 75 -7.17 0.96 -10.99
CA ARG A 75 -6.64 2.22 -11.56
C ARG A 75 -5.13 2.27 -11.50
N LEU A 76 -4.53 1.96 -10.36
CA LEU A 76 -3.07 1.91 -10.20
C LEU A 76 -2.45 0.89 -11.17
N HIS A 77 -3.02 -0.31 -11.28
CA HIS A 77 -2.51 -1.34 -12.18
C HIS A 77 -2.63 -0.93 -13.66
N ALA A 78 -3.75 -0.32 -14.04
CA ALA A 78 -3.94 0.19 -15.40
C ALA A 78 -2.88 1.25 -15.75
N MET A 79 -2.59 2.18 -14.83
CA MET A 79 -1.56 3.20 -15.01
C MET A 79 -0.16 2.57 -15.17
N VAL A 80 0.20 1.63 -14.27
CA VAL A 80 1.49 0.95 -14.31
C VAL A 80 1.68 0.22 -15.64
N LYS A 81 0.66 -0.48 -16.12
CA LYS A 81 0.73 -1.18 -17.41
C LYS A 81 0.80 -0.22 -18.61
N SER A 82 -0.05 0.80 -18.67
CA SER A 82 -0.13 1.70 -19.82
C SER A 82 1.13 2.55 -19.99
N LYS A 83 1.78 2.93 -18.88
CA LYS A 83 3.00 3.76 -18.89
C LYS A 83 4.29 2.94 -18.77
N ASN A 84 4.21 1.61 -18.73
CA ASN A 84 5.35 0.71 -18.52
C ASN A 84 6.22 1.10 -17.32
N LEU A 85 5.56 1.27 -16.17
CA LEU A 85 6.18 1.63 -14.90
C LEU A 85 6.55 0.37 -14.10
N ASN A 86 7.52 0.54 -13.19
CA ASN A 86 7.83 -0.46 -12.17
C ASN A 86 6.96 -0.28 -10.91
N ILE A 87 6.58 0.97 -10.62
CA ILE A 87 5.87 1.35 -9.39
C ILE A 87 4.78 2.37 -9.72
N GLY A 88 3.59 2.16 -9.16
CA GLY A 88 2.49 3.14 -9.16
C GLY A 88 2.04 3.42 -7.75
N ILE A 89 1.91 4.68 -7.36
CA ILE A 89 1.52 5.08 -6.00
C ILE A 89 0.28 5.96 -6.05
N ALA A 90 -0.63 5.79 -5.08
CA ALA A 90 -1.79 6.64 -4.94
C ALA A 90 -1.41 8.01 -4.38
N ALA A 91 -2.07 9.04 -4.88
CA ALA A 91 -2.05 10.38 -4.33
C ALA A 91 -3.48 10.93 -4.28
N SER A 92 -3.81 11.75 -3.28
CA SER A 92 -5.02 12.56 -3.29
C SER A 92 -4.69 14.00 -3.71
N ARG A 93 -5.62 14.60 -4.45
CA ARG A 93 -5.53 16.00 -4.86
C ARG A 93 -6.81 16.71 -4.48
N ILE A 94 -6.67 17.79 -3.68
CA ILE A 94 -7.79 18.59 -3.23
C ILE A 94 -8.13 19.62 -4.31
N LEU A 95 -9.33 19.53 -4.88
CA LEU A 95 -9.76 20.39 -6.00
C LEU A 95 -10.04 21.84 -5.58
N SER A 96 -10.29 22.10 -4.29
CA SER A 96 -10.49 23.46 -3.75
C SER A 96 -9.20 24.23 -3.52
N GLY A 97 -8.02 23.63 -3.82
CA GLY A 97 -6.69 24.20 -3.63
C GLY A 97 -5.65 23.46 -4.46
N ASP A 98 -4.38 23.73 -4.20
CA ASP A 98 -3.24 23.08 -4.88
C ASP A 98 -2.63 21.94 -4.05
N ASP A 99 -3.31 21.51 -2.98
CA ASP A 99 -2.78 20.51 -2.07
C ASP A 99 -2.80 19.11 -2.69
N VAL A 100 -1.63 18.46 -2.67
CA VAL A 100 -1.42 17.08 -3.10
C VAL A 100 -0.79 16.28 -1.97
N PHE A 101 -1.40 15.15 -1.63
CA PHE A 101 -0.89 14.22 -0.62
C PHE A 101 -0.53 12.89 -1.27
N ILE A 102 0.72 12.45 -1.09
CA ILE A 102 1.20 11.15 -1.57
C ILE A 102 0.98 10.12 -0.48
N HIS A 103 0.45 8.95 -0.87
CA HIS A 103 0.14 7.85 0.04
C HIS A 103 1.04 6.63 -0.26
N PRO A 104 2.29 6.60 0.22
CA PRO A 104 3.30 5.63 -0.22
C PRO A 104 2.97 4.17 0.12
N THR A 105 2.09 3.92 1.11
CA THR A 105 1.65 2.57 1.47
C THR A 105 0.56 2.03 0.54
N PHE A 106 -0.02 2.87 -0.32
CA PHE A 106 -1.03 2.50 -1.31
C PHE A 106 -0.39 2.47 -2.68
N GLY A 107 0.10 1.31 -3.08
CA GLY A 107 0.87 1.20 -4.31
C GLY A 107 0.74 -0.13 -5.03
N ILE A 108 1.16 -0.12 -6.29
CA ILE A 108 1.46 -1.30 -7.11
C ILE A 108 2.97 -1.38 -7.30
N TRP A 109 3.53 -2.54 -7.05
CA TRP A 109 4.96 -2.80 -7.05
C TRP A 109 5.28 -3.95 -8.00
N GLU A 110 6.24 -3.78 -8.91
CA GLU A 110 6.74 -4.87 -9.73
C GLU A 110 7.58 -5.80 -8.86
N VAL A 111 7.19 -7.06 -8.78
CA VAL A 111 7.77 -8.08 -7.87
C VAL A 111 9.24 -8.38 -8.20
N ALA A 112 9.67 -8.13 -9.45
CA ALA A 112 11.06 -8.25 -9.85
C ALA A 112 12.03 -7.37 -9.03
N LEU A 113 11.52 -6.31 -8.39
CA LEU A 113 12.33 -5.39 -7.56
C LEU A 113 12.62 -5.92 -6.14
N LYS A 114 12.11 -7.09 -5.76
CA LYS A 114 12.21 -7.62 -4.38
C LYS A 114 13.64 -7.74 -3.86
N ASP A 115 14.59 -8.11 -4.73
CA ASP A 115 15.99 -8.29 -4.31
C ASP A 115 16.68 -6.95 -4.11
N ASP A 116 16.44 -5.95 -4.97
CA ASP A 116 16.92 -4.57 -4.73
C ASP A 116 16.33 -3.99 -3.44
N LEU A 117 15.04 -4.23 -3.16
CA LEU A 117 14.43 -3.78 -1.91
C LEU A 117 15.06 -4.44 -0.69
N ARG A 118 15.39 -5.74 -0.76
CA ARG A 118 16.07 -6.45 0.32
C ARG A 118 17.44 -5.84 0.59
N ASP A 119 18.20 -5.57 -0.46
CA ASP A 119 19.53 -4.94 -0.36
C ASP A 119 19.43 -3.51 0.19
N ALA A 120 18.43 -2.74 -0.24
CA ALA A 120 18.18 -1.41 0.29
C ALA A 120 17.87 -1.42 1.79
N LEU A 121 17.05 -2.37 2.26
CA LEU A 121 16.75 -2.55 3.68
C LEU A 121 17.98 -2.98 4.50
N ALA A 122 18.83 -3.83 3.95
CA ALA A 122 20.11 -4.23 4.56
C ALA A 122 21.07 -3.05 4.70
N ASN A 123 20.97 -2.04 3.81
CA ASN A 123 21.71 -0.78 3.84
C ASN A 123 20.94 0.37 4.51
N ASP A 124 20.13 0.07 5.52
CA ASP A 124 19.41 1.03 6.35
C ASP A 124 18.42 1.97 5.61
N THR A 125 18.00 1.65 4.40
CA THR A 125 16.93 2.38 3.74
C THR A 125 15.60 2.07 4.43
N ARG A 126 14.87 3.11 4.90
CA ARG A 126 13.61 2.96 5.64
C ARG A 126 12.44 3.69 5.00
N LYS A 127 12.71 4.73 4.20
CA LYS A 127 11.69 5.59 3.59
C LYS A 127 11.28 5.02 2.22
N ILE A 128 9.99 4.69 2.07
CA ILE A 128 9.42 4.14 0.82
C ILE A 128 9.82 5.01 -0.38
N MET A 129 9.55 6.31 -0.32
CA MET A 129 9.77 7.22 -1.43
C MET A 129 11.26 7.40 -1.77
N PHE A 130 12.16 7.24 -0.80
CA PHE A 130 13.60 7.30 -1.06
C PHE A 130 14.05 6.11 -1.94
N TRP A 131 13.53 4.92 -1.65
CA TRP A 131 13.81 3.72 -2.44
C TRP A 131 13.07 3.74 -3.79
N ALA A 132 11.76 4.01 -3.78
CA ALA A 132 10.91 3.91 -4.96
C ALA A 132 11.30 4.86 -6.09
N LYS A 133 11.81 6.06 -5.77
CA LYS A 133 12.27 7.06 -6.75
C LYS A 133 13.48 6.64 -7.60
N LYS A 134 14.11 5.50 -7.30
CA LYS A 134 15.17 4.93 -8.15
C LYS A 134 14.63 4.27 -9.41
N PHE A 135 13.33 4.02 -9.49
CA PHE A 135 12.67 3.25 -10.56
C PHE A 135 11.70 4.13 -11.36
N LYS A 136 11.17 3.58 -12.45
CA LYS A 136 10.08 4.21 -13.20
C LYS A 136 8.82 4.21 -12.34
N LEU A 137 8.53 5.36 -11.75
CA LEU A 137 7.44 5.58 -10.82
C LEU A 137 6.55 6.72 -11.29
N ASP A 138 5.23 6.57 -11.09
CA ASP A 138 4.27 7.65 -11.28
C ASP A 138 3.15 7.58 -10.24
N TYR A 139 2.37 8.65 -10.13
CA TYR A 139 1.28 8.80 -9.18
C TYR A 139 -0.05 8.77 -9.89
N TYR A 140 -1.01 8.04 -9.31
CA TYR A 140 -2.40 8.15 -9.70
C TYR A 140 -3.13 9.07 -8.73
N TYR A 141 -3.71 10.15 -9.25
CA TYR A 141 -4.40 11.16 -8.44
C TYR A 141 -5.87 10.81 -8.29
N PHE A 142 -6.31 10.70 -7.04
CA PHE A 142 -7.71 10.62 -6.66
C PHE A 142 -8.16 12.01 -6.24
N ASP A 143 -9.00 12.63 -7.06
CA ASP A 143 -9.49 13.97 -6.81
C ASP A 143 -10.56 13.96 -5.71
N THR A 144 -10.45 14.89 -4.76
CA THR A 144 -11.41 15.09 -3.66
C THR A 144 -11.81 16.56 -3.59
N SER A 145 -13.02 16.84 -3.06
CA SER A 145 -13.48 18.22 -2.88
C SER A 145 -12.71 18.95 -1.78
N ASP A 146 -12.39 18.24 -0.70
CA ASP A 146 -11.75 18.73 0.52
C ASP A 146 -11.02 17.61 1.27
N LYS A 147 -10.36 17.95 2.39
CA LYS A 147 -9.65 16.98 3.24
C LYS A 147 -10.58 15.96 3.90
N LEU A 148 -11.82 16.34 4.20
CA LEU A 148 -12.78 15.43 4.83
C LEU A 148 -13.22 14.33 3.87
N SER A 149 -13.15 14.59 2.55
CA SER A 149 -13.48 13.62 1.50
C SER A 149 -12.29 12.77 1.06
N ASP A 150 -11.11 12.91 1.70
CA ASP A 150 -9.92 12.14 1.33
C ASP A 150 -10.14 10.64 1.58
N PRO A 151 -10.12 9.80 0.52
CA PRO A 151 -10.35 8.36 0.66
C PRO A 151 -9.20 7.62 1.36
N PHE A 152 -8.07 8.29 1.60
CA PHE A 152 -6.90 7.74 2.29
C PHE A 152 -6.79 8.19 3.74
N PHE A 153 -7.87 8.65 4.32
CA PHE A 153 -7.93 9.02 5.74
C PHE A 153 -7.65 7.82 6.64
N ASN A 154 -6.64 7.95 7.50
CA ASN A 154 -6.25 6.91 8.46
C ASN A 154 -6.97 7.09 9.79
N ILE A 155 -7.44 6.00 10.36
CA ILE A 155 -7.99 5.94 11.71
C ILE A 155 -6.90 5.47 12.68
N ASN A 156 -6.25 6.40 13.37
CA ASN A 156 -5.16 6.12 14.32
C ASN A 156 -5.58 6.35 15.78
N THR A 157 -6.58 7.19 16.01
CA THR A 157 -7.05 7.62 17.34
C THR A 157 -8.55 7.38 17.51
N PRO A 158 -9.06 7.36 18.77
CA PRO A 158 -10.51 7.35 19.01
C PRO A 158 -11.22 8.55 18.36
N ASP A 159 -10.59 9.72 18.31
CA ASP A 159 -11.15 10.91 17.68
C ASP A 159 -11.29 10.74 16.16
N ASP A 160 -10.29 10.12 15.49
CA ASP A 160 -10.38 9.78 14.07
C ASP A 160 -11.55 8.80 13.81
N LEU A 161 -11.78 7.86 14.75
CA LEU A 161 -12.90 6.91 14.64
C LEU A 161 -14.26 7.61 14.76
N GLU A 162 -14.37 8.60 15.65
CA GLU A 162 -15.59 9.40 15.73
C GLU A 162 -15.79 10.23 14.45
N GLU A 163 -14.73 10.87 13.94
CA GLU A 163 -14.81 11.62 12.66
C GLU A 163 -15.22 10.70 11.50
N ALA A 164 -14.69 9.48 11.45
CA ALA A 164 -15.02 8.49 10.42
C ALA A 164 -16.51 8.11 10.36
N LYS A 165 -17.28 8.25 11.45
CA LYS A 165 -18.72 7.97 11.47
C LYS A 165 -19.56 9.00 10.70
N TYR A 166 -18.99 10.18 10.43
CA TYR A 166 -19.66 11.29 9.73
C TYR A 166 -19.19 11.43 8.28
N ARG A 167 -18.33 10.54 7.81
CA ARG A 167 -17.86 10.41 6.42
C ARG A 167 -18.71 9.41 5.64
#